data_3770b121bbf69396a3a08cf056a81b19
#
_entry.id   3770b121bbf69396a3a08cf056a81b19
#
_cell.length_a   1.000
_cell.length_b   1.000
_cell.length_c   1.000
_cell.angle_alpha   90.00
_cell.angle_beta   90.00
_cell.angle_gamma   90.00
#
_symmetry.space_group_name_H-M   'P 1'
#
loop_
_entity.id
_entity.type
_entity.pdbx_description
1 polymer ?
#
loop_
_entity_poly.entity_id
_entity_poly.type
_entity_poly.pdbx_seq_one_letter_code
_entity_poly.pdbx_strand_id
1 'polypeptide(L)'
;MSKQARDTLKSLFSSSIRADLLALLLNNPEEKFYVREIATLLRKNPSGVKRELDNLEKMGILSSKKVANLKYFQAEKASPLFAELKNLIAKSLGASGALKTLLKTSGAKLAFVYGPYTESEDSDVIDLFLVGQPGSIVDGLRDVEEKFSKKINITEMSEADFKGKRESGDVELEKLLSGNKIMLIGKL
;
A
#
# COMPACT_ATOMS: atom_id res chain seq x y z
N MET A 1 5.39 3.58 1.98
CA MET A 1 6.66 3.37 1.23
C MET A 1 7.78 3.95 2.03
N SER A 2 8.81 3.15 2.34
CA SER A 2 10.07 3.71 2.85
C SER A 2 10.61 4.71 1.80
N LYS A 3 11.34 5.71 2.24
CA LYS A 3 11.95 6.70 1.35
C LYS A 3 12.87 5.99 0.35
N GLN A 4 13.62 5.00 0.81
CA GLN A 4 14.58 4.23 0.02
C GLN A 4 13.90 3.39 -1.09
N ALA A 5 12.82 2.67 -0.79
CA ALA A 5 12.07 1.89 -1.78
C ALA A 5 11.47 2.77 -2.89
N ARG A 6 10.96 3.94 -2.50
CA ARG A 6 10.44 4.92 -3.45
C ARG A 6 11.54 5.48 -4.36
N ASP A 7 12.71 5.73 -3.80
CA ASP A 7 13.84 6.27 -4.55
C ASP A 7 14.43 5.21 -5.49
N THR A 8 14.50 3.94 -5.08
CA THR A 8 14.92 2.81 -5.93
C THR A 8 14.01 2.64 -7.15
N LEU A 9 12.67 2.61 -6.96
CA LEU A 9 11.73 2.50 -8.08
C LEU A 9 11.79 3.71 -9.01
N LYS A 10 11.92 4.93 -8.47
CA LYS A 10 12.07 6.13 -9.28
C LYS A 10 13.32 6.09 -10.13
N SER A 11 14.44 5.64 -9.56
CA SER A 11 15.70 5.48 -10.28
C SER A 11 15.59 4.42 -11.37
N LEU A 12 14.99 3.27 -11.06
CA LEU A 12 14.82 2.17 -12.00
C LEU A 12 13.95 2.56 -13.19
N PHE A 13 12.83 3.24 -12.95
CA PHE A 13 11.89 3.64 -14.01
C PHE A 13 12.18 5.00 -14.62
N SER A 14 13.20 5.71 -14.15
CA SER A 14 13.58 7.08 -14.61
C SER A 14 12.42 8.09 -14.58
N SER A 15 11.32 7.77 -13.90
CA SER A 15 10.13 8.61 -13.78
C SER A 15 9.40 8.31 -12.47
N SER A 16 9.31 9.32 -11.62
CA SER A 16 8.56 9.17 -10.36
C SER A 16 7.06 8.96 -10.58
N ILE A 17 6.51 9.51 -11.67
CA ILE A 17 5.09 9.31 -12.00
C ILE A 17 4.88 7.88 -12.45
N ARG A 18 5.75 7.32 -13.28
CA ARG A 18 5.66 5.91 -13.73
C ARG A 18 5.74 4.94 -12.57
N ALA A 19 6.69 5.12 -11.65
CA ALA A 19 6.83 4.30 -10.46
C ALA A 19 5.56 4.32 -9.59
N ASP A 20 5.02 5.52 -9.33
CA ASP A 20 3.82 5.69 -8.52
C ASP A 20 2.57 5.11 -9.21
N LEU A 21 2.45 5.23 -10.54
CA LEU A 21 1.37 4.63 -11.34
C LEU A 21 1.40 3.12 -11.33
N LEU A 22 2.57 2.51 -11.55
CA LEU A 22 2.75 1.07 -11.49
C LEU A 22 2.41 0.53 -10.10
N ALA A 23 2.87 1.22 -9.04
CA ALA A 23 2.53 0.85 -7.67
C ALA A 23 1.02 0.93 -7.38
N LEU A 24 0.33 1.95 -7.88
CA LEU A 24 -1.12 2.10 -7.70
C LEU A 24 -1.89 1.02 -8.47
N LEU A 25 -1.65 0.90 -9.77
CA LEU A 25 -2.49 0.11 -10.66
C LEU A 25 -2.22 -1.41 -10.55
N LEU A 26 -0.95 -1.82 -10.39
CA LEU A 26 -0.61 -3.25 -10.27
C LEU A 26 -0.99 -3.84 -8.90
N ASN A 27 -1.11 -3.02 -7.86
CA ASN A 27 -1.61 -3.47 -6.57
C ASN A 27 -3.15 -3.45 -6.46
N ASN A 28 -3.83 -2.78 -7.39
CA ASN A 28 -5.30 -2.70 -7.46
C ASN A 28 -5.78 -3.10 -8.86
N PRO A 29 -5.51 -4.34 -9.32
CA PRO A 29 -5.68 -4.72 -10.73
C PRO A 29 -7.15 -4.78 -11.17
N GLU A 30 -8.08 -4.91 -10.23
CA GLU A 30 -9.52 -4.93 -10.53
C GLU A 30 -10.13 -3.52 -10.62
N GLU A 31 -9.43 -2.52 -10.09
CA GLU A 31 -9.94 -1.15 -10.05
C GLU A 31 -9.65 -0.40 -11.35
N LYS A 32 -10.57 0.51 -11.66
CA LYS A 32 -10.50 1.38 -12.84
C LYS A 32 -10.40 2.83 -12.38
N PHE A 33 -9.41 3.53 -12.91
CA PHE A 33 -9.13 4.90 -12.54
C PHE A 33 -9.09 5.81 -13.77
N TYR A 34 -9.58 7.03 -13.64
CA TYR A 34 -9.39 8.04 -14.68
C TYR A 34 -8.29 9.05 -14.30
N VAL A 35 -7.76 9.79 -15.28
CA VAL A 35 -6.56 10.62 -15.13
C VAL A 35 -6.61 11.58 -13.93
N ARG A 36 -7.73 12.31 -13.75
CA ARG A 36 -7.84 13.31 -12.68
C ARG A 36 -7.86 12.66 -11.29
N GLU A 37 -8.54 11.53 -11.15
CA GLU A 37 -8.57 10.73 -9.93
C GLU A 37 -7.17 10.28 -9.53
N ILE A 38 -6.43 9.67 -10.44
CA ILE A 38 -5.04 9.26 -10.21
C ILE A 38 -4.16 10.45 -9.83
N ALA A 39 -4.30 11.57 -10.57
CA ALA A 39 -3.52 12.77 -10.29
C ALA A 39 -3.74 13.30 -8.86
N THR A 40 -4.99 13.24 -8.39
CA THR A 40 -5.35 13.62 -7.00
C THR A 40 -4.78 12.62 -5.99
N LEU A 41 -4.98 11.30 -6.20
CA LEU A 41 -4.49 10.24 -5.32
C LEU A 41 -2.96 10.26 -5.15
N LEU A 42 -2.24 10.50 -6.26
CA LEU A 42 -0.78 10.52 -6.27
C LEU A 42 -0.17 11.91 -6.01
N ARG A 43 -0.98 12.95 -5.94
CA ARG A 43 -0.55 14.36 -5.84
C ARG A 43 0.43 14.74 -6.97
N LYS A 44 0.05 14.43 -8.20
CA LYS A 44 0.85 14.65 -9.40
C LYS A 44 0.11 15.55 -10.40
N ASN A 45 0.87 16.12 -11.34
CA ASN A 45 0.31 16.89 -12.44
C ASN A 45 -0.50 15.99 -13.40
N PRO A 46 -1.77 16.32 -13.72
CA PRO A 46 -2.61 15.51 -14.60
C PRO A 46 -2.03 15.27 -15.99
N SER A 47 -1.33 16.23 -16.58
CA SER A 47 -0.73 16.06 -17.92
C SER A 47 0.45 15.06 -17.91
N GLY A 48 1.26 15.07 -16.84
CA GLY A 48 2.30 14.06 -16.63
C GLY A 48 1.72 12.67 -16.39
N VAL A 49 0.67 12.58 -15.58
CA VAL A 49 -0.06 11.31 -15.34
C VAL A 49 -0.63 10.77 -16.65
N LYS A 50 -1.31 11.60 -17.44
CA LYS A 50 -1.89 11.19 -18.72
C LYS A 50 -0.82 10.63 -19.66
N ARG A 51 0.30 11.35 -19.82
CA ARG A 51 1.40 10.91 -20.70
C ARG A 51 1.94 9.53 -20.30
N GLU A 52 2.18 9.32 -19.01
CA GLU A 52 2.71 8.03 -18.53
C GLU A 52 1.67 6.91 -18.63
N LEU A 53 0.38 7.19 -18.40
CA LEU A 53 -0.69 6.21 -18.61
C LEU A 53 -0.77 5.79 -20.08
N ASP A 54 -0.73 6.74 -21.01
CA ASP A 54 -0.73 6.47 -22.45
C ASP A 54 0.52 5.65 -22.87
N ASN A 55 1.67 5.89 -22.25
CA ASN A 55 2.89 5.11 -22.47
C ASN A 55 2.75 3.67 -21.95
N LEU A 56 2.24 3.49 -20.74
CA LEU A 56 2.04 2.16 -20.14
C LEU A 56 0.98 1.34 -20.90
N GLU A 57 -0.04 2.00 -21.43
CA GLU A 57 -1.05 1.38 -22.30
C GLU A 57 -0.41 0.90 -23.62
N LYS A 58 0.41 1.74 -24.29
CA LYS A 58 1.15 1.35 -25.50
C LYS A 58 2.08 0.16 -25.29
N MET A 59 2.62 0.03 -24.07
CA MET A 59 3.46 -1.10 -23.68
C MET A 59 2.66 -2.36 -23.31
N GLY A 60 1.33 -2.32 -23.36
CA GLY A 60 0.48 -3.45 -22.97
C GLY A 60 0.49 -3.78 -21.47
N ILE A 61 0.95 -2.85 -20.62
CA ILE A 61 0.94 -3.02 -19.15
C ILE A 61 -0.42 -2.61 -18.59
N LEU A 62 -1.06 -1.65 -19.22
CA LEU A 62 -2.41 -1.17 -18.91
C LEU A 62 -3.33 -1.37 -20.09
N SER A 63 -4.60 -1.55 -19.80
CA SER A 63 -5.70 -1.43 -20.76
C SER A 63 -6.57 -0.24 -20.38
N SER A 64 -7.34 0.26 -21.35
CA SER A 64 -8.28 1.34 -21.10
C SER A 64 -9.63 1.10 -21.76
N LYS A 65 -10.66 1.70 -21.14
CA LYS A 65 -12.02 1.74 -21.68
C LYS A 65 -12.59 3.14 -21.55
N LYS A 66 -13.19 3.63 -22.62
CA LYS A 66 -13.93 4.90 -22.60
C LYS A 66 -15.36 4.65 -22.12
N VAL A 67 -15.77 5.38 -21.09
CA VAL A 67 -17.13 5.39 -20.56
C VAL A 67 -17.60 6.84 -20.56
N ALA A 68 -18.62 7.14 -21.36
CA ALA A 68 -19.04 8.50 -21.66
C ALA A 68 -17.84 9.35 -22.12
N ASN A 69 -17.53 10.44 -21.42
CA ASN A 69 -16.44 11.35 -21.77
C ASN A 69 -15.13 11.07 -21.00
N LEU A 70 -15.08 10.01 -20.19
CA LEU A 70 -13.91 9.65 -19.41
C LEU A 70 -13.22 8.39 -19.94
N LYS A 71 -11.89 8.43 -20.01
CA LYS A 71 -11.04 7.27 -20.29
C LYS A 71 -10.55 6.70 -18.97
N TYR A 72 -10.96 5.46 -18.67
CA TYR A 72 -10.56 4.70 -17.50
C TYR A 72 -9.42 3.77 -17.85
N PHE A 73 -8.43 3.68 -16.99
CA PHE A 73 -7.28 2.80 -17.10
C PHE A 73 -7.31 1.74 -16.02
N GLN A 74 -6.85 0.55 -16.34
CA GLN A 74 -6.77 -0.61 -15.47
C GLN A 74 -5.51 -1.40 -15.79
N ALA A 75 -4.97 -2.15 -14.82
CA ALA A 75 -3.88 -3.08 -15.07
C ALA A 75 -4.31 -4.16 -16.08
N GLU A 76 -3.45 -4.45 -17.06
CA GLU A 76 -3.68 -5.52 -18.02
C GLU A 76 -3.13 -6.83 -17.47
N LYS A 77 -4.02 -7.65 -16.89
CA LYS A 77 -3.62 -8.93 -16.27
C LYS A 77 -3.12 -9.97 -17.25
N ALA A 78 -3.53 -9.88 -18.51
CA ALA A 78 -3.04 -10.75 -19.60
C ALA A 78 -1.66 -10.33 -20.10
N SER A 79 -1.11 -9.20 -19.65
CA SER A 79 0.24 -8.79 -20.00
C SER A 79 1.27 -9.81 -19.50
N PRO A 80 2.21 -10.27 -20.35
CA PRO A 80 3.26 -11.19 -19.90
C PRO A 80 4.17 -10.61 -18.84
N LEU A 81 4.18 -9.29 -18.68
CA LEU A 81 4.97 -8.59 -17.67
C LEU A 81 4.21 -8.31 -16.37
N PHE A 82 2.91 -8.64 -16.30
CA PHE A 82 2.08 -8.27 -15.15
C PHE A 82 2.60 -8.86 -13.83
N ALA A 83 2.84 -10.16 -13.79
CA ALA A 83 3.28 -10.85 -12.58
C ALA A 83 4.66 -10.37 -12.12
N GLU A 84 5.60 -10.23 -13.04
CA GLU A 84 6.97 -9.79 -12.77
C GLU A 84 7.02 -8.35 -12.27
N LEU A 85 6.30 -7.44 -12.92
CA LEU A 85 6.22 -6.04 -12.49
C LEU A 85 5.51 -5.92 -11.13
N LYS A 86 4.43 -6.65 -10.91
CA LYS A 86 3.74 -6.69 -9.62
C LYS A 86 4.67 -7.18 -8.51
N ASN A 87 5.44 -8.25 -8.77
CA ASN A 87 6.41 -8.78 -7.82
C ASN A 87 7.57 -7.81 -7.56
N LEU A 88 8.09 -7.17 -8.60
CA LEU A 88 9.13 -6.15 -8.47
C LEU A 88 8.67 -4.98 -7.61
N ILE A 89 7.47 -4.46 -7.89
CA ILE A 89 6.86 -3.38 -7.11
C ILE A 89 6.69 -3.81 -5.65
N ALA A 90 6.12 -4.99 -5.42
CA ALA A 90 5.89 -5.47 -4.06
C ALA A 90 7.20 -5.64 -3.28
N LYS A 91 8.25 -6.24 -3.89
CA LYS A 91 9.56 -6.37 -3.26
C LYS A 91 10.19 -5.01 -2.93
N SER A 92 10.07 -4.03 -3.83
CA SER A 92 10.63 -2.70 -3.60
C SER A 92 9.85 -1.86 -2.59
N LEU A 93 8.58 -2.17 -2.34
CA LEU A 93 7.78 -1.53 -1.29
C LEU A 93 8.14 -2.05 0.10
N GLY A 94 8.81 -3.20 0.19
CA GLY A 94 9.05 -3.91 1.44
C GLY A 94 7.76 -4.47 2.06
N ALA A 95 7.91 -5.18 3.17
CA ALA A 95 6.76 -5.79 3.86
C ALA A 95 5.76 -4.74 4.38
N SER A 96 6.24 -3.60 4.88
CA SER A 96 5.39 -2.50 5.34
C SER A 96 4.54 -1.90 4.22
N GLY A 97 5.08 -1.81 3.00
CA GLY A 97 4.34 -1.34 1.83
C GLY A 97 3.29 -2.33 1.35
N ALA A 98 3.60 -3.63 1.38
CA ALA A 98 2.65 -4.70 1.06
C ALA A 98 1.49 -4.72 2.07
N LEU A 99 1.79 -4.63 3.36
CA LEU A 99 0.79 -4.51 4.43
C LEU A 99 -0.09 -3.27 4.25
N LYS A 100 0.50 -2.13 3.93
CA LYS A 100 -0.27 -0.91 3.65
C LYS A 100 -1.25 -1.08 2.51
N THR A 101 -0.86 -1.78 1.46
CA THR A 101 -1.73 -2.05 0.30
C THR A 101 -2.86 -2.99 0.68
N LEU A 102 -2.56 -4.09 1.37
CA LEU A 102 -3.55 -5.05 1.88
C LEU A 102 -4.60 -4.37 2.76
N LEU A 103 -4.15 -3.52 3.69
CA LEU A 103 -5.02 -2.89 4.67
C LEU A 103 -5.88 -1.75 4.11
N LYS A 104 -5.56 -1.17 2.95
CA LYS A 104 -6.38 -0.11 2.32
C LYS A 104 -7.81 -0.53 2.01
N THR A 105 -8.00 -1.78 1.63
CA THR A 105 -9.30 -2.35 1.25
C THR A 105 -9.96 -3.15 2.36
N SER A 106 -9.27 -3.32 3.51
CA SER A 106 -9.75 -4.16 4.61
C SER A 106 -10.84 -3.55 5.48
N GLY A 107 -11.07 -2.24 5.39
CA GLY A 107 -11.94 -1.52 6.32
C GLY A 107 -11.27 -1.08 7.63
N ALA A 108 -9.98 -1.33 7.80
CA ALA A 108 -9.22 -0.82 8.94
C ALA A 108 -9.26 0.72 9.02
N LYS A 109 -9.49 1.26 10.21
CA LYS A 109 -9.54 2.72 10.46
C LYS A 109 -8.18 3.28 10.83
N LEU A 110 -7.41 2.50 11.58
CA LEU A 110 -6.05 2.82 11.99
C LEU A 110 -5.21 1.55 11.91
N ALA A 111 -4.02 1.65 11.34
CA ALA A 111 -3.07 0.56 11.38
C ALA A 111 -1.64 1.10 11.32
N PHE A 112 -0.75 0.52 12.12
CA PHE A 112 0.67 0.82 12.11
C PHE A 112 1.51 -0.38 12.54
N VAL A 113 2.72 -0.42 12.05
CA VAL A 113 3.75 -1.34 12.51
C VAL A 113 4.51 -0.70 13.67
N TYR A 114 4.84 -1.47 14.69
CA TYR A 114 5.61 -1.04 15.86
C TYR A 114 6.71 -2.06 16.18
N GLY A 115 7.45 -1.83 17.27
CA GLY A 115 8.47 -2.75 17.74
C GLY A 115 9.73 -2.79 16.86
N PRO A 116 10.52 -3.87 16.93
CA PRO A 116 11.86 -3.96 16.34
C PRO A 116 11.94 -3.68 14.85
N TYR A 117 10.89 -4.01 14.10
CA TYR A 117 10.84 -3.75 12.65
C TYR A 117 10.89 -2.25 12.31
N THR A 118 10.48 -1.37 13.23
CA THR A 118 10.56 0.08 13.01
C THR A 118 11.98 0.64 13.10
N GLU A 119 12.88 -0.10 13.73
CA GLU A 119 14.29 0.25 13.88
C GLU A 119 15.13 -0.36 12.76
N SER A 120 14.82 -1.61 12.37
CA SER A 120 15.45 -2.30 11.26
C SER A 120 14.44 -3.13 10.47
N GLU A 121 14.33 -2.87 9.17
CA GLU A 121 13.52 -3.68 8.26
C GLU A 121 14.03 -5.13 8.09
N ASP A 122 15.22 -5.44 8.64
CA ASP A 122 15.79 -6.80 8.66
C ASP A 122 15.18 -7.69 9.75
N SER A 123 14.45 -7.12 10.72
CA SER A 123 13.73 -7.91 11.74
C SER A 123 12.85 -8.97 11.09
N ASP A 124 12.94 -10.21 11.57
CA ASP A 124 12.13 -11.34 11.10
C ASP A 124 10.66 -11.27 11.55
N VAL A 125 10.36 -10.36 12.49
CA VAL A 125 9.03 -10.20 13.07
C VAL A 125 8.52 -8.79 12.82
N ILE A 126 7.25 -8.70 12.42
CA ILE A 126 6.50 -7.44 12.24
C ILE A 126 5.35 -7.44 13.23
N ASP A 127 5.38 -6.53 14.18
CA ASP A 127 4.26 -6.31 15.10
C ASP A 127 3.31 -5.28 14.48
N LEU A 128 2.10 -5.71 14.15
CA LEU A 128 1.05 -4.93 13.50
C LEU A 128 -0.05 -4.60 14.50
N PHE A 129 -0.29 -3.33 14.74
CA PHE A 129 -1.46 -2.85 15.48
C PHE A 129 -2.56 -2.41 14.52
N LEU A 130 -3.80 -2.78 14.83
CA LEU A 130 -4.93 -2.57 13.95
C LEU A 130 -6.18 -2.19 14.74
N VAL A 131 -6.87 -1.12 14.31
CA VAL A 131 -8.16 -0.69 14.88
C VAL A 131 -9.23 -0.75 13.82
N GLY A 132 -10.36 -1.32 14.19
CA GLY A 132 -11.52 -1.52 13.34
C GLY A 132 -11.90 -2.99 13.25
N GLN A 133 -12.82 -3.30 12.34
CA GLN A 133 -13.18 -4.68 12.01
C GLN A 133 -12.76 -4.91 10.55
N PRO A 134 -11.51 -5.29 10.33
CA PRO A 134 -11.08 -5.61 8.98
C PRO A 134 -11.84 -6.84 8.49
N GLY A 135 -12.25 -6.83 7.24
CA GLY A 135 -12.67 -8.05 6.56
C GLY A 135 -11.57 -9.12 6.62
N SER A 136 -11.81 -10.30 6.07
CA SER A 136 -10.80 -11.36 6.08
C SER A 136 -9.51 -10.90 5.39
N ILE A 137 -8.46 -10.66 6.19
CA ILE A 137 -7.10 -10.30 5.72
C ILE A 137 -6.10 -11.44 5.90
N VAL A 138 -6.55 -12.58 6.43
CA VAL A 138 -5.69 -13.72 6.83
C VAL A 138 -4.85 -14.22 5.65
N ASP A 139 -5.48 -14.46 4.50
CA ASP A 139 -4.76 -14.96 3.33
C ASP A 139 -3.75 -13.94 2.80
N GLY A 140 -4.13 -12.67 2.77
CA GLY A 140 -3.22 -11.60 2.35
C GLY A 140 -2.05 -11.38 3.32
N LEU A 141 -2.24 -11.60 4.62
CA LEU A 141 -1.15 -11.57 5.60
C LEU A 141 -0.20 -12.73 5.40
N ARG A 142 -0.72 -13.94 5.18
CA ARG A 142 0.10 -15.12 4.87
C ARG A 142 0.94 -14.91 3.61
N ASP A 143 0.37 -14.34 2.55
CA ASP A 143 1.11 -13.98 1.33
C ASP A 143 2.25 -13.00 1.62
N VAL A 144 2.04 -12.03 2.53
CA VAL A 144 3.11 -11.10 2.96
C VAL A 144 4.18 -11.83 3.77
N GLU A 145 3.80 -12.69 4.72
CA GLU A 145 4.75 -13.49 5.52
C GLU A 145 5.64 -14.35 4.64
N GLU A 146 5.05 -15.11 3.71
CA GLU A 146 5.78 -15.98 2.79
C GLU A 146 6.69 -15.19 1.85
N LYS A 147 6.16 -14.10 1.27
CA LYS A 147 6.88 -13.29 0.30
C LYS A 147 8.11 -12.59 0.86
N PHE A 148 8.05 -12.17 2.11
CA PHE A 148 9.10 -11.41 2.78
C PHE A 148 9.87 -12.25 3.81
N SER A 149 9.52 -13.54 3.99
CA SER A 149 10.09 -14.42 5.01
C SER A 149 10.06 -13.79 6.40
N LYS A 150 8.92 -13.19 6.75
CA LYS A 150 8.72 -12.51 8.04
C LYS A 150 7.47 -13.03 8.73
N LYS A 151 7.48 -13.05 10.05
CA LYS A 151 6.32 -13.40 10.87
C LYS A 151 5.55 -12.12 11.23
N ILE A 152 4.22 -12.14 11.11
CA ILE A 152 3.37 -11.00 11.47
C ILE A 152 2.58 -11.33 12.73
N ASN A 153 2.84 -10.60 13.80
CA ASN A 153 2.02 -10.63 15.00
C ASN A 153 0.99 -9.50 14.92
N ILE A 154 -0.28 -9.80 15.18
CA ILE A 154 -1.35 -8.83 15.09
C ILE A 154 -1.92 -8.55 16.46
N THR A 155 -2.06 -7.27 16.79
CA THR A 155 -2.85 -6.78 17.92
C THR A 155 -4.06 -6.04 17.33
N GLU A 156 -5.23 -6.63 17.47
CA GLU A 156 -6.48 -6.03 17.00
C GLU A 156 -7.26 -5.40 18.15
N MET A 157 -7.93 -4.29 17.84
CA MET A 157 -8.79 -3.58 18.79
C MET A 157 -10.01 -3.01 18.06
N SER A 158 -11.19 -3.09 18.69
CA SER A 158 -12.37 -2.39 18.16
C SER A 158 -12.21 -0.86 18.26
N GLU A 159 -12.95 -0.11 17.43
CA GLU A 159 -12.94 1.37 17.54
C GLU A 159 -13.44 1.85 18.91
N ALA A 160 -14.41 1.14 19.50
CA ALA A 160 -14.96 1.46 20.81
C ALA A 160 -13.94 1.24 21.93
N ASP A 161 -13.24 0.08 21.92
CA ASP A 161 -12.21 -0.23 22.90
C ASP A 161 -11.01 0.72 22.78
N PHE A 162 -10.59 1.02 21.55
CA PHE A 162 -9.51 1.96 21.30
C PHE A 162 -9.83 3.36 21.87
N LYS A 163 -11.04 3.85 21.60
CA LYS A 163 -11.49 5.13 22.15
C LYS A 163 -11.58 5.10 23.68
N GLY A 164 -12.20 4.07 24.25
CA GLY A 164 -12.32 3.92 25.70
C GLY A 164 -10.98 3.85 26.41
N LYS A 165 -10.01 3.08 25.88
CA LYS A 165 -8.67 2.99 26.42
C LYS A 165 -7.89 4.31 26.30
N ARG A 166 -8.06 5.06 25.21
CA ARG A 166 -7.46 6.40 25.08
C ARG A 166 -8.03 7.39 26.10
N GLU A 167 -9.34 7.40 26.28
CA GLU A 167 -10.02 8.30 27.25
C GLU A 167 -9.69 7.96 28.71
N SER A 168 -9.45 6.68 29.03
CA SER A 168 -9.04 6.23 30.37
C SER A 168 -7.55 6.39 30.65
N GLY A 169 -6.73 6.75 29.66
CA GLY A 169 -5.27 6.85 29.82
C GLY A 169 -4.60 5.49 30.06
N ASP A 170 -5.02 4.44 29.31
CA ASP A 170 -4.44 3.10 29.41
C ASP A 170 -2.93 3.15 29.15
N VAL A 171 -2.15 2.76 30.15
CA VAL A 171 -0.69 2.89 30.13
C VAL A 171 -0.02 2.08 29.03
N GLU A 172 -0.55 0.89 28.74
CA GLU A 172 0.00 0.04 27.69
C GLU A 172 -0.25 0.63 26.32
N LEU A 173 -1.47 1.11 26.07
CA LEU A 173 -1.82 1.78 24.83
C LEU A 173 -1.00 3.06 24.64
N GLU A 174 -0.88 3.90 25.65
CA GLU A 174 -0.10 5.15 25.58
C GLU A 174 1.39 4.86 25.30
N LYS A 175 1.97 3.85 25.92
CA LYS A 175 3.35 3.42 25.63
C LYS A 175 3.50 2.97 24.18
N LEU A 176 2.55 2.22 23.67
CA LEU A 176 2.54 1.78 22.27
C LEU A 176 2.36 2.97 21.32
N LEU A 177 1.49 3.92 21.65
CA LEU A 177 1.24 5.11 20.85
C LEU A 177 2.37 6.15 20.90
N SER A 178 3.21 6.17 21.93
CA SER A 178 4.36 7.07 22.03
C SER A 178 5.63 6.52 21.37
N GLY A 179 5.74 5.19 21.21
CA GLY A 179 6.90 4.54 20.62
C GLY A 179 7.09 4.81 19.12
N ASN A 180 8.22 4.33 18.57
CA ASN A 180 8.48 4.36 17.12
C ASN A 180 7.43 3.54 16.36
N LYS A 181 6.94 4.07 15.23
CA LYS A 181 5.93 3.39 14.42
C LYS A 181 5.98 3.78 12.95
N ILE A 182 5.57 2.85 12.09
CA ILE A 182 5.37 3.07 10.66
C ILE A 182 3.87 3.08 10.40
N MET A 183 3.31 4.26 10.16
CA MET A 183 1.87 4.42 9.87
C MET A 183 1.50 3.80 8.54
N LEU A 184 0.53 2.89 8.54
CA LEU A 184 0.00 2.24 7.34
C LEU A 184 -1.33 2.86 6.92
N ILE A 185 -2.30 2.95 7.83
CA ILE A 185 -3.66 3.48 7.62
C ILE A 185 -3.98 4.49 8.72
N GLY A 186 -4.73 5.52 8.37
CA GLY A 186 -5.22 6.53 9.34
C GLY A 186 -4.12 7.48 9.84
N LYS A 187 -4.47 8.22 10.91
CA LYS A 187 -3.59 9.12 11.68
C LYS A 187 -3.98 8.98 13.15
N LEU A 188 -3.01 9.14 14.04
CA LEU A 188 -3.20 9.19 15.51
C LEU A 188 -3.75 10.53 15.95
#